data_8e352f86724e32fdb04aa0c290ddaf75
#
_entry.id   8e352f86724e32fdb04aa0c290ddaf75
#
_cell.length_a   1.000
_cell.length_b   1.000
_cell.length_c   1.000
_cell.angle_alpha   90.00
_cell.angle_beta   90.00
_cell.angle_gamma   90.00
#
_symmetry.space_group_name_H-M   'P 1'
#
loop_
_entity.id
_entity.type
_entity.pdbx_description
1 polymer ?
#
loop_
_entity_poly.entity_id
_entity_poly.type
_entity_poly.pdbx_seq_one_letter_code
_entity_poly.pdbx_strand_id
1 'polypeptide(L)'
;MSLSLVETVSRRIIGLARTNRRLPTERDMSAKFGVSRSVVREAAKRLELQGLLEIRQGSGMTVVDKLHKPLNGALSLLVPDEAQRLKQLIEVRLALEPENARLAADRATTADVKALTASHARFEAAGTFEEQVEADMAFHCLLAEASGNKIAALLIQSLSELLQASLKHGYSRVTKDLAVADHAKILKAILARSPTAAAKAMRTHLEHARNDLGL
;
A
#
# COMPACT_ATOMS: atom_id res chain seq x y z
N MET A 1 31.80 5.68 5.00
CA MET A 1 31.67 4.21 4.81
C MET A 1 31.62 3.92 3.31
N SER A 2 32.53 3.09 2.81
CA SER A 2 32.51 2.63 1.40
C SER A 2 31.36 1.64 1.20
N LEU A 3 30.58 1.83 0.14
CA LEU A 3 29.52 0.89 -0.24
C LEU A 3 30.12 -0.44 -0.70
N SER A 4 29.48 -1.56 -0.37
CA SER A 4 29.87 -2.85 -0.93
C SER A 4 29.66 -2.87 -2.45
N LEU A 5 30.37 -3.75 -3.15
CA LEU A 5 30.22 -3.89 -4.60
C LEU A 5 28.77 -4.26 -4.98
N VAL A 6 28.13 -5.14 -4.21
CA VAL A 6 26.71 -5.54 -4.39
C VAL A 6 25.78 -4.33 -4.23
N GLU A 7 26.04 -3.49 -3.23
CA GLU A 7 25.21 -2.29 -2.99
C GLU A 7 25.36 -1.25 -4.10
N THR A 8 26.59 -1.08 -4.62
CA THR A 8 26.85 -0.23 -5.78
C THR A 8 26.11 -0.74 -7.02
N VAL A 9 26.13 -2.04 -7.27
CA VAL A 9 25.40 -2.67 -8.39
C VAL A 9 23.90 -2.58 -8.20
N SER A 10 23.37 -2.78 -6.97
CA SER A 10 21.96 -2.59 -6.67
C SER A 10 21.48 -1.18 -7.04
N ARG A 11 22.22 -0.14 -6.68
CA ARG A 11 21.90 1.26 -7.06
C ARG A 11 21.89 1.48 -8.57
N ARG A 12 22.83 0.85 -9.29
CA ARG A 12 22.86 0.91 -10.77
C ARG A 12 21.65 0.22 -11.40
N ILE A 13 21.22 -0.92 -10.86
CA ILE A 13 19.99 -1.61 -11.30
C ILE A 13 18.76 -0.75 -11.02
N ILE A 14 18.65 -0.12 -9.84
CA ILE A 14 17.57 0.83 -9.52
C ILE A 14 17.57 1.99 -10.52
N GLY A 15 18.73 2.50 -10.92
CA GLY A 15 18.83 3.52 -11.98
C GLY A 15 18.22 3.07 -13.29
N LEU A 16 18.46 1.82 -13.73
CA LEU A 16 17.84 1.26 -14.94
C LEU A 16 16.32 1.02 -14.76
N ALA A 17 15.88 0.65 -13.56
CA ALA A 17 14.49 0.38 -13.24
C ALA A 17 13.59 1.63 -13.35
N ARG A 18 14.16 2.83 -13.22
CA ARG A 18 13.40 4.09 -13.35
C ARG A 18 12.88 4.35 -14.76
N THR A 19 13.53 3.81 -15.77
CA THR A 19 13.22 4.05 -17.18
C THR A 19 12.75 2.81 -17.93
N ASN A 20 12.93 1.62 -17.34
CA ASN A 20 12.66 0.35 -18.00
C ASN A 20 11.84 -0.57 -17.08
N ARG A 21 10.67 -0.98 -17.54
CA ARG A 21 9.86 -1.98 -16.82
C ARG A 21 10.48 -3.39 -16.89
N ARG A 22 11.19 -3.71 -17.97
CA ARG A 22 11.93 -4.96 -18.15
C ARG A 22 13.41 -4.65 -18.18
N LEU A 23 14.18 -5.30 -17.32
CA LEU A 23 15.62 -5.07 -17.21
C LEU A 23 16.41 -5.98 -18.18
N PRO A 24 17.64 -5.56 -18.56
CA PRO A 24 18.58 -6.39 -19.30
C PRO A 24 18.91 -7.68 -18.54
N THR A 25 19.42 -8.69 -19.26
CA THR A 25 19.84 -9.95 -18.64
C THR A 25 21.01 -9.78 -17.68
N GLU A 26 21.19 -10.76 -16.77
CA GLU A 26 22.37 -10.77 -15.87
C GLU A 26 23.69 -10.66 -16.68
N ARG A 27 23.76 -11.29 -17.85
CA ARG A 27 24.92 -11.24 -18.74
C ARG A 27 25.17 -9.83 -19.24
N ASP A 28 24.13 -9.18 -19.75
CA ASP A 28 24.28 -7.85 -20.33
C ASP A 28 24.60 -6.80 -19.25
N MET A 29 23.99 -6.92 -18.07
CA MET A 29 24.31 -6.06 -16.92
C MET A 29 25.73 -6.33 -16.40
N SER A 30 26.18 -7.57 -16.36
CA SER A 30 27.55 -7.94 -15.99
C SER A 30 28.56 -7.25 -16.91
N ALA A 31 28.36 -7.32 -18.23
CA ALA A 31 29.19 -6.63 -19.21
C ALA A 31 29.13 -5.12 -19.05
N LYS A 32 27.90 -4.53 -18.94
CA LYS A 32 27.69 -3.09 -18.80
C LYS A 32 28.29 -2.51 -17.52
N PHE A 33 28.29 -3.28 -16.43
CA PHE A 33 28.73 -2.82 -15.12
C PHE A 33 30.19 -3.16 -14.84
N GLY A 34 30.82 -4.04 -15.63
CA GLY A 34 32.20 -4.49 -15.44
C GLY A 34 32.37 -5.35 -14.18
N VAL A 35 31.37 -6.17 -13.84
CA VAL A 35 31.37 -7.04 -12.66
C VAL A 35 30.99 -8.47 -13.02
N SER A 36 31.23 -9.44 -12.13
CA SER A 36 30.83 -10.83 -12.38
C SER A 36 29.30 -11.00 -12.39
N ARG A 37 28.82 -12.03 -13.09
CA ARG A 37 27.38 -12.39 -13.09
C ARG A 37 26.86 -12.72 -11.68
N SER A 38 27.70 -13.29 -10.81
CA SER A 38 27.31 -13.61 -9.42
C SER A 38 26.99 -12.36 -8.63
N VAL A 39 27.77 -11.28 -8.79
CA VAL A 39 27.51 -9.98 -8.14
C VAL A 39 26.20 -9.36 -8.66
N VAL A 40 25.94 -9.43 -9.98
CA VAL A 40 24.67 -8.92 -10.54
C VAL A 40 23.48 -9.72 -10.00
N ARG A 41 23.61 -11.05 -9.95
CA ARG A 41 22.55 -11.95 -9.42
C ARG A 41 22.27 -11.68 -7.95
N GLU A 42 23.30 -11.48 -7.13
CA GLU A 42 23.15 -11.17 -5.71
C GLU A 42 22.46 -9.81 -5.52
N ALA A 43 22.87 -8.80 -6.27
CA ALA A 43 22.22 -7.49 -6.25
C ALA A 43 20.76 -7.56 -6.70
N ALA A 44 20.45 -8.33 -7.75
CA ALA A 44 19.07 -8.52 -8.22
C ALA A 44 18.20 -9.26 -7.21
N LYS A 45 18.73 -10.34 -6.58
CA LYS A 45 18.02 -11.06 -5.51
C LYS A 45 17.73 -10.17 -4.31
N ARG A 46 18.69 -9.30 -3.92
CA ARG A 46 18.47 -8.32 -2.86
C ARG A 46 17.32 -7.37 -3.19
N LEU A 47 17.23 -6.89 -4.43
CA LEU A 47 16.15 -6.03 -4.90
C LEU A 47 14.81 -6.77 -5.03
N GLU A 48 14.84 -8.05 -5.37
CA GLU A 48 13.66 -8.92 -5.36
C GLU A 48 13.11 -9.09 -3.94
N LEU A 49 13.96 -9.38 -2.96
CA LEU A 49 13.58 -9.45 -1.54
C LEU A 49 13.02 -8.12 -1.01
N GLN A 50 13.48 -7.00 -1.55
CA GLN A 50 12.94 -5.66 -1.24
C GLN A 50 11.63 -5.34 -1.97
N GLY A 51 11.15 -6.22 -2.85
CA GLY A 51 9.92 -6.00 -3.60
C GLY A 51 10.02 -5.05 -4.80
N LEU A 52 11.26 -4.73 -5.24
CA LEU A 52 11.50 -3.87 -6.41
C LEU A 52 11.56 -4.64 -7.73
N LEU A 53 11.95 -5.90 -7.67
CA LEU A 53 12.07 -6.77 -8.83
C LEU A 53 11.26 -8.05 -8.66
N GLU A 54 10.90 -8.63 -9.77
CA GLU A 54 10.43 -10.01 -9.90
C GLU A 54 11.32 -10.72 -10.91
N ILE A 55 11.96 -11.82 -10.46
CA ILE A 55 12.89 -12.63 -11.27
C ILE A 55 12.18 -13.92 -11.66
N ARG A 56 11.94 -14.12 -12.96
CA ARG A 56 11.33 -15.35 -13.48
C ARG A 56 12.33 -16.08 -14.35
N GLN A 57 12.50 -17.37 -14.10
CA GLN A 57 13.36 -18.23 -14.90
C GLN A 57 12.88 -18.23 -16.35
N GLY A 58 13.80 -17.96 -17.29
CA GLY A 58 13.50 -17.90 -18.72
C GLY A 58 12.90 -16.58 -19.23
N SER A 59 12.21 -15.77 -18.39
CA SER A 59 11.62 -14.50 -18.81
C SER A 59 12.36 -13.24 -18.34
N GLY A 60 13.39 -13.41 -17.50
CA GLY A 60 14.26 -12.31 -17.04
C GLY A 60 13.75 -11.58 -15.81
N MET A 61 14.13 -10.31 -15.68
CA MET A 61 13.85 -9.45 -14.52
C MET A 61 12.86 -8.34 -14.91
N THR A 62 11.80 -8.21 -14.12
CA THR A 62 10.77 -7.18 -14.31
C THR A 62 10.73 -6.28 -13.09
N VAL A 63 10.61 -4.98 -13.30
CA VAL A 63 10.40 -4.00 -12.24
C VAL A 63 8.95 -4.11 -11.75
N VAL A 64 8.79 -4.26 -10.44
CA VAL A 64 7.49 -4.37 -9.76
C VAL A 64 7.43 -3.36 -8.62
N ASP A 65 6.24 -3.01 -8.19
CA ASP A 65 6.01 -2.18 -7.00
C ASP A 65 5.37 -3.05 -5.91
N LYS A 66 6.24 -3.75 -5.19
CA LYS A 66 5.85 -4.64 -4.07
C LYS A 66 6.67 -4.31 -2.81
N LEU A 67 7.07 -3.03 -2.66
CA LEU A 67 7.87 -2.54 -1.53
C LEU A 67 7.22 -2.79 -0.16
N HIS A 68 5.90 -2.95 -0.14
CA HIS A 68 5.11 -3.27 1.06
C HIS A 68 5.33 -4.71 1.58
N LYS A 69 5.62 -5.68 0.70
CA LYS A 69 5.68 -7.11 1.06
C LYS A 69 6.69 -7.47 2.17
N PRO A 70 7.92 -6.94 2.17
CA PRO A 70 8.88 -7.24 3.23
C PRO A 70 8.38 -6.84 4.63
N LEU A 71 7.64 -5.73 4.72
CA LEU A 71 7.11 -5.24 5.98
C LEU A 71 5.96 -6.12 6.50
N ASN A 72 5.09 -6.60 5.62
CA ASN A 72 3.99 -7.49 5.98
C ASN A 72 4.49 -8.78 6.66
N GLY A 73 5.50 -9.43 6.07
CA GLY A 73 6.10 -10.63 6.67
C GLY A 73 6.72 -10.35 8.03
N ALA A 74 7.42 -9.23 8.19
CA ALA A 74 8.03 -8.84 9.45
C ALA A 74 6.98 -8.55 10.54
N LEU A 75 5.87 -7.87 10.20
CA LEU A 75 4.81 -7.55 11.15
C LEU A 75 4.09 -8.80 11.66
N SER A 76 3.86 -9.80 10.82
CA SER A 76 3.26 -11.08 11.23
C SER A 76 4.15 -11.87 12.19
N LEU A 77 5.47 -11.77 12.05
CA LEU A 77 6.43 -12.40 12.97
C LEU A 77 6.56 -11.60 14.28
N LEU A 78 6.50 -10.26 14.20
CA LEU A 78 6.65 -9.37 15.35
C LEU A 78 5.47 -9.50 16.34
N VAL A 79 4.25 -9.63 15.82
CA VAL A 79 3.01 -9.75 16.61
C VAL A 79 2.25 -11.01 16.13
N PRO A 80 2.62 -12.20 16.65
CA PRO A 80 2.01 -13.46 16.21
C PRO A 80 0.51 -13.57 16.54
N ASP A 81 0.08 -13.00 17.68
CA ASP A 81 -1.32 -13.00 18.06
C ASP A 81 -2.14 -12.09 17.13
N GLU A 82 -3.15 -12.68 16.49
CA GLU A 82 -3.95 -12.00 15.47
C GLU A 82 -4.82 -10.88 16.08
N ALA A 83 -5.45 -11.13 17.22
CA ALA A 83 -6.32 -10.14 17.85
C ALA A 83 -5.52 -8.95 18.35
N GLN A 84 -4.36 -9.18 18.96
CA GLN A 84 -3.44 -8.11 19.34
C GLN A 84 -2.93 -7.33 18.12
N ARG A 85 -2.62 -8.03 17.04
CA ARG A 85 -2.16 -7.41 15.79
C ARG A 85 -3.24 -6.49 15.18
N LEU A 86 -4.50 -6.95 15.15
CA LEU A 86 -5.62 -6.15 14.66
C LEU A 86 -5.88 -4.91 15.53
N LYS A 87 -5.77 -5.05 16.85
CA LYS A 87 -5.86 -3.92 17.77
C LYS A 87 -4.79 -2.87 17.50
N GLN A 88 -3.53 -3.29 17.40
CA GLN A 88 -2.43 -2.38 17.10
C GLN A 88 -2.55 -1.78 15.68
N LEU A 89 -3.07 -2.55 14.72
CA LEU A 89 -3.35 -2.05 13.37
C LEU A 89 -4.34 -0.89 13.39
N ILE A 90 -5.45 -1.00 14.11
CA ILE A 90 -6.45 0.08 14.16
C ILE A 90 -5.90 1.33 14.87
N GLU A 91 -5.03 1.17 15.86
CA GLU A 91 -4.33 2.29 16.51
C GLU A 91 -3.42 3.03 15.52
N VAL A 92 -2.65 2.29 14.70
CA VAL A 92 -1.81 2.88 13.64
C VAL A 92 -2.65 3.57 12.57
N ARG A 93 -3.75 2.96 12.13
CA ARG A 93 -4.68 3.55 11.16
C ARG A 93 -5.27 4.86 11.69
N LEU A 94 -5.72 4.90 12.95
CA LEU A 94 -6.24 6.11 13.60
C LEU A 94 -5.21 7.24 13.72
N ALA A 95 -3.92 6.91 13.75
CA ALA A 95 -2.84 7.90 13.75
C ALA A 95 -2.53 8.44 12.34
N LEU A 96 -2.61 7.59 11.29
CA LEU A 96 -2.15 7.93 9.95
C LEU A 96 -3.28 8.37 9.00
N GLU A 97 -4.40 7.67 8.98
CA GLU A 97 -5.39 7.84 7.92
C GLU A 97 -6.22 9.13 8.04
N PRO A 98 -6.59 9.63 9.24
CA PRO A 98 -7.22 10.95 9.35
C PRO A 98 -6.34 12.07 8.78
N GLU A 99 -5.01 12.00 8.99
CA GLU A 99 -4.08 12.97 8.42
C GLU A 99 -3.94 12.78 6.89
N ASN A 100 -3.93 11.55 6.40
CA ASN A 100 -3.95 11.29 4.96
C ASN A 100 -5.22 11.87 4.31
N ALA A 101 -6.39 11.71 4.95
CA ALA A 101 -7.63 12.30 4.45
C ALA A 101 -7.60 13.83 4.46
N ARG A 102 -7.04 14.44 5.51
CA ARG A 102 -6.82 15.87 5.60
C ARG A 102 -5.96 16.39 4.45
N LEU A 103 -4.82 15.73 4.22
CA LEU A 103 -3.88 16.08 3.15
C LEU A 103 -4.47 15.82 1.77
N ALA A 104 -5.24 14.73 1.59
CA ALA A 104 -5.92 14.45 0.33
C ALA A 104 -6.95 15.53 -0.02
N ALA A 105 -7.72 16.03 0.95
CA ALA A 105 -8.65 17.13 0.72
C ALA A 105 -7.95 18.42 0.25
N ASP A 106 -6.72 18.64 0.68
CA ASP A 106 -5.91 19.80 0.31
C ASP A 106 -5.20 19.62 -1.05
N ARG A 107 -4.66 18.42 -1.32
CA ARG A 107 -3.68 18.17 -2.38
C ARG A 107 -4.17 17.34 -3.55
N ALA A 108 -5.27 16.57 -3.39
CA ALA A 108 -5.74 15.64 -4.43
C ALA A 108 -5.89 16.34 -5.78
N THR A 109 -5.33 15.73 -6.81
CA THR A 109 -5.51 16.16 -8.19
C THR A 109 -6.87 15.75 -8.73
N THR A 110 -7.27 16.26 -9.89
CA THR A 110 -8.48 15.80 -10.58
C THR A 110 -8.44 14.30 -10.88
N ALA A 111 -7.25 13.75 -11.19
CA ALA A 111 -7.07 12.33 -11.43
C ALA A 111 -7.30 11.51 -10.14
N ASP A 112 -6.77 11.97 -9.01
CA ASP A 112 -6.96 11.31 -7.70
C ASP A 112 -8.43 11.31 -7.29
N VAL A 113 -9.12 12.44 -7.43
CA VAL A 113 -10.56 12.56 -7.16
C VAL A 113 -11.35 11.58 -8.02
N LYS A 114 -11.04 11.48 -9.31
CA LYS A 114 -11.69 10.53 -10.22
C LYS A 114 -11.44 9.08 -9.78
N ALA A 115 -10.22 8.74 -9.39
CA ALA A 115 -9.86 7.41 -8.91
C ALA A 115 -10.60 7.05 -7.60
N LEU A 116 -10.64 7.97 -6.64
CA LEU A 116 -11.39 7.80 -5.38
C LEU A 116 -12.88 7.61 -5.61
N THR A 117 -13.47 8.41 -6.51
CA THR A 117 -14.90 8.29 -6.86
C THR A 117 -15.20 6.93 -7.51
N ALA A 118 -14.35 6.48 -8.43
CA ALA A 118 -14.49 5.17 -9.07
C ALA A 118 -14.32 4.01 -8.07
N SER A 119 -13.37 4.14 -7.12
CA SER A 119 -13.17 3.15 -6.05
C SER A 119 -14.37 3.06 -5.13
N HIS A 120 -14.96 4.19 -4.74
CA HIS A 120 -16.18 4.22 -3.93
C HIS A 120 -17.36 3.55 -4.66
N ALA A 121 -17.57 3.88 -5.94
CA ALA A 121 -18.64 3.25 -6.74
C ALA A 121 -18.44 1.72 -6.88
N ARG A 122 -17.18 1.24 -7.00
CA ARG A 122 -16.90 -0.20 -6.96
C ARG A 122 -17.28 -0.81 -5.63
N PHE A 123 -17.02 -0.12 -4.51
CA PHE A 123 -17.38 -0.60 -3.19
C PHE A 123 -18.91 -0.69 -3.01
N GLU A 124 -19.66 0.31 -3.47
CA GLU A 124 -21.13 0.27 -3.48
C GLU A 124 -21.65 -0.91 -4.29
N ALA A 125 -21.07 -1.18 -5.47
CA ALA A 125 -21.51 -2.23 -6.38
C ALA A 125 -21.02 -3.64 -5.98
N ALA A 126 -20.06 -3.78 -5.06
CA ALA A 126 -19.45 -5.05 -4.70
C ALA A 126 -20.50 -6.03 -4.13
N GLY A 127 -20.67 -7.18 -4.79
CA GLY A 127 -21.67 -8.20 -4.43
C GLY A 127 -21.11 -9.29 -3.53
N THR A 128 -19.84 -9.66 -3.72
CA THR A 128 -19.17 -10.69 -2.92
C THR A 128 -18.33 -10.08 -1.81
N PHE A 129 -18.07 -10.88 -0.78
CA PHE A 129 -17.22 -10.45 0.33
C PHE A 129 -15.79 -10.08 -0.15
N GLU A 130 -15.23 -10.87 -1.06
CA GLU A 130 -13.91 -10.62 -1.63
C GLU A 130 -13.86 -9.30 -2.39
N GLU A 131 -14.87 -8.99 -3.20
CA GLU A 131 -14.99 -7.71 -3.91
C GLU A 131 -15.11 -6.53 -2.95
N GLN A 132 -15.87 -6.69 -1.86
CA GLN A 132 -16.02 -5.67 -0.82
C GLN A 132 -14.69 -5.36 -0.15
N VAL A 133 -13.95 -6.39 0.29
CA VAL A 133 -12.64 -6.25 0.92
C VAL A 133 -11.65 -5.59 -0.04
N GLU A 134 -11.61 -6.02 -1.31
CA GLU A 134 -10.71 -5.44 -2.30
C GLU A 134 -11.01 -3.96 -2.56
N ALA A 135 -12.30 -3.61 -2.70
CA ALA A 135 -12.71 -2.24 -2.99
C ALA A 135 -12.48 -1.29 -1.79
N ASP A 136 -12.71 -1.76 -0.58
CA ASP A 136 -12.43 -1.02 0.65
C ASP A 136 -10.92 -0.73 0.79
N MET A 137 -10.09 -1.77 0.66
CA MET A 137 -8.63 -1.61 0.68
C MET A 137 -8.13 -0.64 -0.38
N ALA A 138 -8.67 -0.73 -1.61
CA ALA A 138 -8.29 0.16 -2.69
C ALA A 138 -8.61 1.62 -2.37
N PHE A 139 -9.75 1.90 -1.71
CA PHE A 139 -10.11 3.25 -1.30
C PHE A 139 -9.10 3.86 -0.32
N HIS A 140 -8.71 3.12 0.72
CA HIS A 140 -7.72 3.59 1.70
C HIS A 140 -6.33 3.82 1.09
N CYS A 141 -5.88 2.93 0.19
CA CYS A 141 -4.62 3.10 -0.53
C CYS A 141 -4.64 4.34 -1.44
N LEU A 142 -5.69 4.50 -2.26
CA LEU A 142 -5.85 5.66 -3.14
C LEU A 142 -5.93 6.98 -2.36
N LEU A 143 -6.59 6.98 -1.20
CA LEU A 143 -6.65 8.14 -0.33
C LEU A 143 -5.27 8.51 0.23
N ALA A 144 -4.47 7.52 0.62
CA ALA A 144 -3.11 7.74 1.06
C ALA A 144 -2.22 8.27 -0.09
N GLU A 145 -2.38 7.77 -1.31
CA GLU A 145 -1.70 8.29 -2.50
C GLU A 145 -2.11 9.75 -2.78
N ALA A 146 -3.41 10.06 -2.74
CA ALA A 146 -3.95 11.39 -2.95
C ALA A 146 -3.48 12.42 -1.90
N SER A 147 -3.00 11.96 -0.74
CA SER A 147 -2.37 12.82 0.27
C SER A 147 -1.05 13.46 -0.21
N GLY A 148 -0.44 12.91 -1.28
CA GLY A 148 0.87 13.31 -1.79
C GLY A 148 2.04 12.90 -0.89
N ASN A 149 1.79 12.21 0.23
CA ASN A 149 2.82 11.69 1.13
C ASN A 149 3.17 10.25 0.76
N LYS A 150 4.20 10.06 -0.08
CA LYS A 150 4.63 8.74 -0.56
C LYS A 150 5.03 7.78 0.55
N ILE A 151 5.53 8.28 1.69
CA ILE A 151 5.90 7.44 2.84
C ILE A 151 4.62 6.92 3.50
N ALA A 152 3.63 7.79 3.74
CA ALA A 152 2.35 7.38 4.30
C ALA A 152 1.62 6.40 3.38
N ALA A 153 1.62 6.62 2.06
CA ALA A 153 1.05 5.70 1.08
C ALA A 153 1.73 4.32 1.14
N LEU A 154 3.06 4.27 1.18
CA LEU A 154 3.81 3.01 1.32
C LEU A 154 3.47 2.29 2.64
N LEU A 155 3.33 3.02 3.75
CA LEU A 155 2.95 2.43 5.03
C LEU A 155 1.55 1.82 4.98
N ILE A 156 0.55 2.53 4.45
CA ILE A 156 -0.82 2.00 4.30
C ILE A 156 -0.83 0.77 3.39
N GLN A 157 -0.15 0.82 2.26
CA GLN A 157 -0.01 -0.32 1.36
C GLN A 157 0.70 -1.51 2.03
N SER A 158 1.71 -1.23 2.87
CA SER A 158 2.44 -2.26 3.62
C SER A 158 1.57 -2.94 4.69
N LEU A 159 0.53 -2.28 5.18
CA LEU A 159 -0.43 -2.84 6.13
C LEU A 159 -1.60 -3.55 5.46
N SER A 160 -1.63 -3.60 4.11
CA SER A 160 -2.77 -4.08 3.33
C SER A 160 -3.23 -5.50 3.68
N GLU A 161 -2.31 -6.44 3.92
CA GLU A 161 -2.66 -7.81 4.29
C GLU A 161 -3.28 -7.89 5.70
N LEU A 162 -2.75 -7.08 6.64
CA LEU A 162 -3.33 -6.95 7.98
C LEU A 162 -4.70 -6.27 7.92
N LEU A 163 -4.83 -5.26 7.06
CA LEU A 163 -6.10 -4.60 6.79
C LEU A 163 -7.13 -5.58 6.25
N GLN A 164 -6.74 -6.45 5.32
CA GLN A 164 -7.60 -7.50 4.78
C GLN A 164 -8.10 -8.47 5.86
N ALA A 165 -7.25 -8.88 6.79
CA ALA A 165 -7.64 -9.71 7.91
C ALA A 165 -8.61 -8.97 8.84
N SER A 166 -8.37 -7.68 9.14
CA SER A 166 -9.25 -6.82 9.93
C SER A 166 -10.65 -6.73 9.30
N LEU A 167 -10.71 -6.49 7.99
CA LEU A 167 -11.98 -6.39 7.26
C LEU A 167 -12.77 -7.70 7.32
N LYS A 168 -12.11 -8.84 7.18
CA LYS A 168 -12.75 -10.16 7.33
C LYS A 168 -13.40 -10.36 8.71
N HIS A 169 -12.80 -9.84 9.76
CA HIS A 169 -13.36 -9.88 11.11
C HIS A 169 -14.53 -8.88 11.30
N GLY A 170 -14.34 -7.64 10.86
CA GLY A 170 -15.33 -6.57 10.98
C GLY A 170 -16.61 -6.86 10.22
N TYR A 171 -16.51 -7.25 8.96
CA TYR A 171 -17.67 -7.58 8.11
C TYR A 171 -18.48 -8.81 8.58
N SER A 172 -17.94 -9.61 9.49
CA SER A 172 -18.75 -10.66 10.14
C SER A 172 -19.76 -10.09 11.13
N ARG A 173 -19.65 -8.83 11.54
CA ARG A 173 -20.47 -8.19 12.57
C ARG A 173 -21.27 -6.97 12.08
N VAL A 174 -20.79 -6.26 11.06
CA VAL A 174 -21.43 -5.05 10.53
C VAL A 174 -21.76 -5.21 9.06
N THR A 175 -22.87 -4.59 8.67
CA THR A 175 -23.24 -4.55 7.26
C THR A 175 -22.31 -3.61 6.49
N LYS A 176 -21.96 -3.98 5.26
CA LYS A 176 -21.25 -3.15 4.28
C LYS A 176 -21.78 -1.71 4.22
N ASP A 177 -23.08 -1.51 4.41
CA ASP A 177 -23.76 -0.23 4.24
C ASP A 177 -23.19 0.90 5.11
N LEU A 178 -22.76 0.59 6.35
CA LEU A 178 -22.16 1.59 7.23
C LEU A 178 -20.80 2.05 6.69
N ALA A 179 -19.94 1.11 6.26
CA ALA A 179 -18.64 1.44 5.70
C ALA A 179 -18.77 2.24 4.40
N VAL A 180 -19.69 1.87 3.51
CA VAL A 180 -20.00 2.62 2.28
C VAL A 180 -20.46 4.04 2.61
N ALA A 181 -21.38 4.20 3.57
CA ALA A 181 -21.87 5.52 3.99
C ALA A 181 -20.75 6.39 4.58
N ASP A 182 -19.82 5.81 5.31
CA ASP A 182 -18.68 6.55 5.87
C ASP A 182 -17.68 6.94 4.79
N HIS A 183 -17.36 6.05 3.84
CA HIS A 183 -16.54 6.40 2.67
C HIS A 183 -17.16 7.52 1.84
N ALA A 184 -18.49 7.53 1.66
CA ALA A 184 -19.19 8.62 0.99
C ALA A 184 -18.98 9.98 1.69
N LYS A 185 -19.00 10.01 3.03
CA LYS A 185 -18.74 11.23 3.82
C LYS A 185 -17.29 11.71 3.64
N ILE A 186 -16.33 10.79 3.65
CA ILE A 186 -14.92 11.10 3.41
C ILE A 186 -14.74 11.69 2.01
N LEU A 187 -15.26 11.01 0.98
CA LEU A 187 -15.18 11.45 -0.40
C LEU A 187 -15.86 12.83 -0.59
N LYS A 188 -17.04 13.05 0.00
CA LYS A 188 -17.71 14.35 -0.03
C LYS A 188 -16.85 15.46 0.55
N ALA A 189 -16.16 15.22 1.66
CA ALA A 189 -15.27 16.20 2.28
C ALA A 189 -14.04 16.50 1.41
N ILE A 190 -13.48 15.50 0.72
CA ILE A 190 -12.37 15.67 -0.24
C ILE A 190 -12.82 16.49 -1.44
N LEU A 191 -13.99 16.18 -2.02
CA LEU A 191 -14.59 16.92 -3.12
C LEU A 191 -14.86 18.39 -2.76
N ALA A 192 -15.29 18.63 -1.53
CA ALA A 192 -15.53 19.97 -0.99
C ALA A 192 -14.25 20.72 -0.58
N ARG A 193 -13.05 20.11 -0.78
CA ARG A 193 -11.78 20.69 -0.33
C ARG A 193 -11.80 21.11 1.14
N SER A 194 -12.37 20.26 2.01
CA SER A 194 -12.50 20.52 3.44
C SER A 194 -11.61 19.60 4.27
N PRO A 195 -10.34 19.99 4.56
CA PRO A 195 -9.37 19.13 5.26
C PRO A 195 -9.85 18.66 6.63
N THR A 196 -10.43 19.56 7.42
CA THR A 196 -10.93 19.25 8.77
C THR A 196 -12.11 18.26 8.73
N ALA A 197 -13.03 18.44 7.78
CA ALA A 197 -14.16 17.53 7.61
C ALA A 197 -13.70 16.14 7.13
N ALA A 198 -12.72 16.07 6.23
CA ALA A 198 -12.15 14.82 5.74
C ALA A 198 -11.45 14.03 6.87
N ALA A 199 -10.63 14.69 7.68
CA ALA A 199 -9.99 14.09 8.85
C ALA A 199 -11.02 13.56 9.86
N LYS A 200 -12.06 14.36 10.16
CA LYS A 200 -13.13 13.96 11.09
C LYS A 200 -13.89 12.75 10.55
N ALA A 201 -14.28 12.77 9.28
CA ALA A 201 -15.02 11.66 8.66
C ALA A 201 -14.20 10.36 8.67
N MET A 202 -12.91 10.42 8.34
CA MET A 202 -12.02 9.25 8.40
C MET A 202 -11.87 8.73 9.82
N ARG A 203 -11.70 9.61 10.81
CA ARG A 203 -11.61 9.20 12.22
C ARG A 203 -12.88 8.46 12.66
N THR A 204 -14.06 9.00 12.34
CA THR A 204 -15.35 8.38 12.66
C THR A 204 -15.47 7.00 12.01
N HIS A 205 -15.09 6.87 10.73
CA HIS A 205 -15.06 5.58 10.03
C HIS A 205 -14.19 4.54 10.75
N LEU A 206 -12.99 4.92 11.16
CA LEU A 206 -12.07 4.01 11.87
C LEU A 206 -12.52 3.69 13.30
N GLU A 207 -13.24 4.60 13.96
CA GLU A 207 -13.86 4.34 15.26
C GLU A 207 -15.02 3.32 15.11
N HIS A 208 -15.81 3.39 14.04
CA HIS A 208 -16.77 2.35 13.73
C HIS A 208 -16.07 1.01 13.50
N ALA A 209 -15.03 0.96 12.66
CA ALA A 209 -14.25 -0.25 12.42
C ALA A 209 -13.65 -0.85 13.71
N ARG A 210 -13.18 -0.01 14.64
CA ARG A 210 -12.69 -0.45 15.95
C ARG A 210 -13.79 -1.12 16.79
N ASN A 211 -14.96 -0.49 16.83
CA ASN A 211 -16.11 -1.03 17.58
C ASN A 211 -16.57 -2.38 17.00
N ASP A 212 -16.53 -2.52 15.68
CA ASP A 212 -16.89 -3.75 14.97
C ASP A 212 -15.96 -4.92 15.30
N LEU A 213 -14.69 -4.62 15.54
CA LEU A 213 -13.72 -5.61 16.00
C LEU A 213 -13.90 -5.98 17.49
N GLY A 214 -14.76 -5.25 18.23
CA GLY A 214 -14.98 -5.45 19.66
C GLY A 214 -13.76 -5.04 20.50
N LEU A 215 -13.00 -4.03 20.02
CA LEU A 215 -11.75 -3.54 20.59
C LEU A 215 -11.93 -2.23 21.38
#